data_008717d5c11cd1a014821c6496788642
#
_entry.id   008717d5c11cd1a014821c6496788642
#
_cell.length_a   1.000
_cell.length_b   1.000
_cell.length_c   1.000
_cell.angle_alpha   90.00
_cell.angle_beta   90.00
_cell.angle_gamma   90.00
#
_symmetry.space_group_name_H-M   'P 1'
#
loop_
_entity.id
_entity.type
_entity.pdbx_description
1 polymer ?
#
loop_
_entity_poly.entity_id
_entity_poly.type
_entity_poly.pdbx_seq_one_letter_code
_entity_poly.pdbx_strand_id
1 'polypeptide(L)'
;MGAEEKAKVLGIEFPDNAEKAYLNMVARIGNTLYTSGHVSDIKGKLGAGLSVEDGYAAAKECGIEILQSVHQEVGSLDGLRVVK
;
A
#
# COMPACT_ATOMS: atom_id res chain seq x y z
N MET A 1 4.76 -20.07 -1.32
CA MET A 1 3.72 -19.11 -0.91
C MET A 1 3.85 -17.85 -1.74
N GLY A 2 2.82 -17.49 -2.47
CA GLY A 2 2.81 -16.26 -3.26
C GLY A 2 2.59 -15.03 -2.37
N ALA A 3 2.79 -13.86 -2.96
CA ALA A 3 2.65 -12.58 -2.25
C ALA A 3 1.22 -12.38 -1.74
N GLU A 4 0.23 -12.78 -2.51
CA GLU A 4 -1.17 -12.67 -2.15
C GLU A 4 -1.48 -13.47 -0.87
N GLU A 5 -1.06 -14.72 -0.83
CA GLU A 5 -1.28 -15.58 0.33
C GLU A 5 -0.52 -15.09 1.55
N LYS A 6 0.70 -14.62 1.35
CA LYS A 6 1.52 -14.07 2.42
C LYS A 6 0.87 -12.83 3.04
N ALA A 7 0.29 -11.97 2.21
CA ALA A 7 -0.42 -10.79 2.69
C ALA A 7 -1.62 -11.19 3.56
N LYS A 8 -2.37 -12.21 3.16
CA LYS A 8 -3.49 -12.71 3.95
C LYS A 8 -3.05 -13.25 5.29
N VAL A 9 -1.94 -13.98 5.33
CA VAL A 9 -1.37 -14.50 6.57
C VAL A 9 -0.99 -13.37 7.52
N LEU A 10 -0.51 -12.25 6.98
CA LEU A 10 -0.15 -11.07 7.77
C LEU A 10 -1.35 -10.24 8.21
N GLY A 11 -2.57 -10.63 7.83
CA GLY A 11 -3.78 -9.93 8.22
C GLY A 11 -4.10 -8.71 7.38
N ILE A 12 -3.48 -8.59 6.22
CA ILE A 12 -3.76 -7.46 5.32
C ILE A 12 -5.04 -7.77 4.54
N GLU A 13 -6.01 -6.88 4.63
CA GLU A 13 -7.27 -7.01 3.91
C GLU A 13 -7.24 -6.19 2.62
N PHE A 14 -7.86 -6.75 1.58
CA PHE A 14 -7.99 -6.06 0.30
C PHE A 14 -9.47 -5.85 0.02
N PRO A 15 -9.99 -4.65 0.35
CA PRO A 15 -11.40 -4.37 0.13
C PRO A 15 -11.76 -4.49 -1.36
N ASP A 16 -12.85 -5.17 -1.62
CA ASP A 16 -13.40 -5.24 -2.97
C ASP A 16 -14.24 -4.00 -3.21
N ASN A 17 -13.56 -2.89 -3.42
CA ASN A 17 -14.19 -1.59 -3.52
C ASN A 17 -14.37 -1.22 -4.98
N ALA A 18 -15.61 -1.20 -5.43
CA ALA A 18 -15.91 -0.86 -6.81
C ALA A 18 -15.79 0.65 -7.07
N GLU A 19 -15.80 1.46 -6.04
CA GLU A 19 -15.68 2.91 -6.21
C GLU A 19 -14.22 3.32 -6.29
N LYS A 20 -13.84 3.84 -7.43
CA LYS A 20 -12.51 4.43 -7.58
C LYS A 20 -12.52 5.82 -6.96
N ALA A 21 -11.46 6.14 -6.23
CA ALA A 21 -11.27 7.48 -5.73
C ALA A 21 -11.20 8.49 -6.88
N TYR A 22 -11.49 9.74 -6.58
CA TYR A 22 -11.40 10.82 -7.55
C TYR A 22 -10.04 10.86 -8.25
N LEU A 23 -8.98 10.58 -7.52
CA LEU A 23 -7.63 10.48 -8.07
C LEU A 23 -7.24 9.01 -8.21
N ASN A 24 -6.73 8.65 -9.37
CA ASN A 24 -6.16 7.33 -9.54
C ASN A 24 -4.87 7.23 -8.74
N MET A 25 -4.81 6.25 -7.84
CA MET A 25 -3.61 6.03 -7.03
C MET A 25 -2.58 5.18 -7.76
N VAL A 26 -2.97 4.54 -8.87
CA VAL A 26 -2.11 3.66 -9.65
C VAL A 26 -2.37 3.89 -11.12
N ALA A 27 -1.30 4.00 -11.90
CA ALA A 27 -1.38 4.06 -13.36
C ALA A 27 -0.59 2.89 -13.95
N ARG A 28 -1.12 2.25 -14.97
CA ARG A 28 -0.45 1.14 -15.66
C ARG A 28 -0.02 1.58 -17.04
N ILE A 29 1.27 1.36 -17.35
CA ILE A 29 1.82 1.60 -18.68
C ILE A 29 2.52 0.32 -19.11
N GLY A 30 1.94 -0.40 -20.09
CA GLY A 30 2.44 -1.71 -20.49
C GLY A 30 2.44 -2.69 -19.32
N ASN A 31 3.62 -3.17 -18.95
CA ASN A 31 3.80 -4.08 -17.82
C ASN A 31 4.31 -3.38 -16.56
N THR A 32 4.27 -2.06 -16.53
CA THR A 32 4.75 -1.28 -15.40
C THR A 32 3.59 -0.55 -14.74
N LEU A 33 3.58 -0.60 -13.39
CA LEU A 33 2.63 0.15 -12.58
C LEU A 33 3.36 1.28 -11.87
N TYR A 34 2.77 2.45 -11.89
CA TYR A 34 3.26 3.61 -11.14
C TYR A 34 2.24 3.97 -10.09
N THR A 35 2.67 4.08 -8.84
CA THR A 35 1.78 4.51 -7.75
C THR A 35 2.05 5.97 -7.41
N SER A 36 1.01 6.65 -6.95
CA SER A 36 1.18 7.96 -6.34
C SER A 36 1.69 7.80 -4.91
N GLY A 37 2.02 8.91 -4.27
CA GLY A 37 2.40 8.90 -2.88
C GLY A 37 1.24 8.50 -1.97
N HIS A 38 1.55 7.76 -0.93
CA HIS A 38 0.59 7.34 0.09
C HIS A 38 1.07 7.86 1.43
N VAL A 39 0.15 8.32 2.25
CA VAL A 39 0.45 8.88 3.56
C VAL A 39 -0.30 8.13 4.65
N SER A 40 0.26 8.18 5.86
CA SER A 40 -0.37 7.59 7.03
C SER A 40 -1.36 8.57 7.64
N ASP A 41 -2.31 8.05 8.41
CA ASP A 41 -3.17 8.87 9.26
C ASP A 41 -2.42 9.36 10.51
N ILE A 42 -1.28 8.73 10.83
CA ILE A 42 -0.41 9.13 11.93
C ILE A 42 0.40 10.34 11.47
N LYS A 43 0.21 11.47 12.12
CA LYS A 43 0.87 12.72 11.73
C LYS A 43 1.63 13.30 12.90
N GLY A 44 2.79 13.88 12.60
CA GLY A 44 3.63 14.50 13.59
C GLY A 44 5.10 14.41 13.19
N LYS A 45 5.95 14.81 14.12
CA LYS A 45 7.39 14.82 13.89
C LYS A 45 8.07 13.83 14.83
N LEU A 46 8.90 12.96 14.26
CA LEU A 46 9.68 12.02 15.07
C LEU A 46 10.65 12.78 15.97
N GLY A 47 10.68 12.38 17.23
CA GLY A 47 11.49 13.06 18.24
C GLY A 47 10.84 14.29 18.83
N ALA A 48 9.69 14.72 18.31
CA ALA A 48 8.95 15.88 18.79
C ALA A 48 7.45 15.57 18.85
N GLY A 49 7.09 14.55 19.65
CA GLY A 49 5.72 14.09 19.81
C GLY A 49 5.48 12.67 19.32
N LEU A 50 6.29 12.17 18.39
CA LEU A 50 6.22 10.79 17.91
C LEU A 50 7.51 10.06 18.22
N SER A 51 7.38 8.81 18.67
CA SER A 51 8.51 7.92 18.91
C SER A 51 8.94 7.21 17.63
N VAL A 52 10.06 6.48 17.71
CA VAL A 52 10.52 5.63 16.59
C VAL A 52 9.48 4.58 16.25
N GLU A 53 8.81 4.01 17.29
CA GLU A 53 7.76 3.01 17.07
C GLU A 53 6.56 3.61 16.35
N ASP A 54 6.21 4.85 16.65
CA ASP A 54 5.16 5.56 15.93
C ASP A 54 5.53 5.75 14.44
N GLY A 55 6.80 6.07 14.19
CA GLY A 55 7.30 6.18 12.82
C GLY A 55 7.25 4.87 12.07
N TYR A 56 7.60 3.78 12.74
CA TYR A 56 7.50 2.44 12.17
C TYR A 56 6.06 2.10 11.79
N ALA A 57 5.12 2.36 12.71
CA ALA A 57 3.71 2.10 12.46
C ALA A 57 3.17 2.94 11.30
N ALA A 58 3.57 4.20 11.21
CA ALA A 58 3.16 5.08 10.12
C ALA A 58 3.68 4.58 8.77
N ALA A 59 4.95 4.19 8.71
CA ALA A 59 5.54 3.65 7.49
C ALA A 59 4.87 2.35 7.06
N LYS A 60 4.56 1.47 8.02
CA LYS A 60 3.87 0.22 7.76
C LYS A 60 2.47 0.48 7.18
N GLU A 61 1.76 1.45 7.72
CA GLU A 61 0.45 1.86 7.20
C GLU A 61 0.55 2.33 5.75
N CYS A 62 1.53 3.16 5.43
CA CYS A 62 1.76 3.60 4.05
C CYS A 62 2.02 2.41 3.12
N GLY A 63 2.85 1.46 3.54
CA GLY A 63 3.15 0.27 2.76
C GLY A 63 1.91 -0.58 2.49
N ILE A 64 1.08 -0.78 3.51
CA ILE A 64 -0.17 -1.53 3.37
C ILE A 64 -1.12 -0.82 2.40
N GLU A 65 -1.23 0.49 2.48
CA GLU A 65 -2.09 1.26 1.58
C GLU A 65 -1.62 1.15 0.12
N ILE A 66 -0.31 1.16 -0.11
CA ILE A 66 0.23 0.96 -1.46
C ILE A 66 -0.13 -0.42 -1.98
N LEU A 67 0.01 -1.46 -1.16
CA LEU A 67 -0.36 -2.82 -1.55
C LEU A 67 -1.86 -2.91 -1.88
N GLN A 68 -2.69 -2.26 -1.08
CA GLN A 68 -4.14 -2.24 -1.33
C GLN A 68 -4.48 -1.53 -2.64
N SER A 69 -3.82 -0.42 -2.93
CA SER A 69 -4.05 0.32 -4.18
C SER A 69 -3.65 -0.50 -5.40
N VAL A 70 -2.50 -1.16 -5.33
CA VAL A 70 -2.02 -2.02 -6.42
C VAL A 70 -2.94 -3.22 -6.59
N HIS A 71 -3.37 -3.84 -5.49
CA HIS A 71 -4.30 -4.97 -5.53
C HIS A 71 -5.61 -4.59 -6.19
N GLN A 72 -6.12 -3.40 -5.87
CA GLN A 72 -7.36 -2.91 -6.47
C GLN A 72 -7.23 -2.76 -7.98
N GLU A 73 -6.07 -2.36 -8.47
CA GLU A 73 -5.84 -2.15 -9.90
C GLU A 73 -5.68 -3.46 -10.66
N VAL A 74 -4.95 -4.44 -10.12
CA VAL A 74 -4.62 -5.66 -10.85
C VAL A 74 -5.28 -6.93 -10.31
N GLY A 75 -5.91 -6.87 -9.16
CA GLY A 75 -6.67 -7.98 -8.59
C GLY A 75 -5.86 -9.01 -7.82
N SER A 76 -4.54 -8.95 -7.83
CA SER A 76 -3.68 -9.87 -7.10
C SER A 76 -2.30 -9.26 -6.93
N LEU A 77 -1.61 -9.67 -5.87
CA LEU A 77 -0.21 -9.29 -5.67
C LEU A 77 0.77 -10.28 -6.30
N ASP A 78 0.26 -11.42 -6.76
CA ASP A 78 1.12 -12.42 -7.38
C ASP A 78 1.59 -11.96 -8.76
N GLY A 79 2.82 -12.29 -9.11
CA GLY A 79 3.39 -11.89 -10.38
C GLY A 79 3.93 -10.47 -10.42
N LEU A 80 3.93 -9.78 -9.30
CA LEU A 80 4.44 -8.41 -9.19
C LEU A 80 5.87 -8.40 -8.65
N ARG A 81 6.62 -7.41 -9.10
CA ARG A 81 7.97 -7.16 -8.60
C ARG A 81 8.14 -5.67 -8.35
N VAL A 82 8.67 -5.32 -7.18
CA VAL A 82 8.98 -3.92 -6.86
C VAL A 82 10.25 -3.52 -7.58
N VAL A 83 10.19 -2.42 -8.31
CA VAL A 83 11.33 -1.88 -9.04
C VAL A 83 11.97 -0.74 -8.28
N LYS A 84 11.14 0.11 -7.68
CA LYS A 84 11.65 1.28 -6.99
C LYS A 84 10.70 1.72 -5.87
#